data_bb0f67ebdca564cf9032beeee03fb360
#
_entry.id   bb0f67ebdca564cf9032beeee03fb360
#
_cell.length_a   1.000
_cell.length_b   1.000
_cell.length_c   1.000
_cell.angle_alpha   90.00
_cell.angle_beta   90.00
_cell.angle_gamma   90.00
#
_symmetry.space_group_name_H-M   'P 1'
#
loop_
_entity.id
_entity.type
_entity.pdbx_description
1 polymer ?
#
loop_
_entity_poly.entity_id
_entity_poly.type
_entity_poly.pdbx_seq_one_letter_code
_entity_poly.pdbx_strand_id
1 'polypeptide(L)'
;MDWNQTCDRLRNRMFALARCPWEEKVECVQGPVLTAALEGDVLTIQAPDLSGAARGMFLSACALRDHQPIPALGQKRHIASCGMMVDMSRGGVMTVKGVKELIDAHAALGLNLMMLYTEDTYPVPEYPYLGYLRGRYTAEELQELDTYAWESGVELVPCIQTLAHLEQFLQWNENIDMRDNDTCLLVDEPKVYDFIAAELRAVKRIFRSNRIHIGMDEAHGIGLGRYYEKHGPSDRFSLLTRHLNRVVNLCQELDLHPIMWSDMFYRLGSKINDYYDTTAVV
;
A
#
# COMPACT_ATOMS: atom_id res chain seq x y z
N MET A 1 8.94 -0.39 20.28
CA MET A 1 10.19 -0.48 19.45
C MET A 1 11.25 0.37 20.14
N ASP A 2 12.43 -0.18 20.37
CA ASP A 2 13.55 0.58 20.90
C ASP A 2 14.15 1.44 19.77
N TRP A 3 14.14 2.76 19.94
CA TRP A 3 14.63 3.72 18.95
C TRP A 3 16.09 3.47 18.58
N ASN A 4 16.98 3.36 19.58
CA ASN A 4 18.43 3.23 19.34
C ASN A 4 18.75 1.92 18.59
N GLN A 5 18.19 0.81 19.06
CA GLN A 5 18.41 -0.49 18.43
C GLN A 5 17.88 -0.53 16.98
N THR A 6 16.78 0.17 16.72
CA THR A 6 16.22 0.26 15.35
C THR A 6 17.09 1.16 14.48
N CYS A 7 17.58 2.27 15.00
CA CYS A 7 18.51 3.14 14.30
C CYS A 7 19.83 2.44 13.94
N ASP A 8 20.35 1.56 14.80
CA ASP A 8 21.56 0.78 14.49
C ASP A 8 21.35 -0.16 13.28
N ARG A 9 20.20 -0.86 13.24
CA ARG A 9 19.86 -1.69 12.06
C ARG A 9 19.67 -0.84 10.80
N LEU A 10 18.98 0.29 10.93
CA LEU A 10 18.74 1.22 9.85
C LEU A 10 20.03 1.83 9.30
N ARG A 11 20.96 2.21 10.20
CA ARG A 11 22.29 2.68 9.85
C ARG A 11 23.00 1.71 8.91
N ASN A 12 23.07 0.43 9.28
CA ASN A 12 23.76 -0.57 8.46
C ASN A 12 23.14 -0.67 7.05
N ARG A 13 21.82 -0.59 6.94
CA ARG A 13 21.11 -0.63 5.66
C ARG A 13 21.36 0.63 4.82
N MET A 14 21.28 1.80 5.40
CA MET A 14 21.46 3.07 4.68
C MET A 14 22.91 3.27 4.22
N PHE A 15 23.88 2.87 5.04
CA PHE A 15 25.30 2.93 4.67
C PHE A 15 25.64 1.90 3.59
N ALA A 16 25.08 0.69 3.65
CA ALA A 16 25.21 -0.31 2.59
C ALA A 16 24.59 0.18 1.26
N LEU A 17 23.41 0.78 1.30
CA LEU A 17 22.75 1.37 0.13
C LEU A 17 23.57 2.49 -0.49
N ALA A 18 24.17 3.36 0.34
CA ALA A 18 25.07 4.42 -0.08
C ALA A 18 26.45 3.90 -0.55
N ARG A 19 26.77 2.61 -0.33
CA ARG A 19 28.10 2.01 -0.56
C ARG A 19 29.21 2.75 0.20
N CYS A 20 28.91 3.17 1.43
CA CYS A 20 29.83 3.88 2.30
C CYS A 20 30.45 2.90 3.31
N PRO A 21 31.79 2.72 3.35
CA PRO A 21 32.46 1.80 4.27
C PRO A 21 32.70 2.39 5.67
N TRP A 22 31.98 3.46 6.04
CA TRP A 22 32.12 4.13 7.32
C TRP A 22 31.77 3.20 8.48
N GLU A 23 32.69 2.99 9.41
CA GLU A 23 32.54 2.09 10.56
C GLU A 23 32.39 2.83 11.90
N GLU A 24 32.61 4.15 11.89
CA GLU A 24 32.54 4.99 13.08
C GLU A 24 31.16 5.11 13.68
N LYS A 25 31.06 5.74 14.83
CA LYS A 25 29.80 5.84 15.59
C LYS A 25 28.79 6.72 14.90
N VAL A 26 27.55 6.24 14.81
CA VAL A 26 26.38 7.02 14.41
C VAL A 26 25.39 7.10 15.58
N GLU A 27 25.09 8.28 16.03
CA GLU A 27 24.09 8.54 17.07
C GLU A 27 22.81 9.09 16.45
N CYS A 28 21.65 8.55 16.85
CA CYS A 28 20.34 9.02 16.41
C CYS A 28 19.57 9.60 17.56
N VAL A 29 19.15 10.85 17.44
CA VAL A 29 18.41 11.59 18.44
C VAL A 29 17.06 12.01 17.87
N GLN A 30 15.98 11.85 18.65
CA GLN A 30 14.68 12.36 18.27
C GLN A 30 14.64 13.89 18.41
N GLY A 31 14.07 14.56 17.40
CA GLY A 31 13.89 16.01 17.42
C GLY A 31 13.02 16.48 16.24
N PRO A 32 12.54 17.74 16.28
CA PRO A 32 11.48 18.20 15.36
C PRO A 32 11.94 18.43 13.92
N VAL A 33 13.23 18.48 13.69
CA VAL A 33 13.83 18.82 12.38
C VAL A 33 14.92 17.82 12.07
N LEU A 34 15.03 17.40 10.83
CA LEU A 34 16.12 16.57 10.36
C LEU A 34 17.41 17.42 10.26
N THR A 35 18.41 17.06 11.07
CA THR A 35 19.75 17.63 11.01
C THR A 35 20.79 16.51 11.01
N ALA A 36 22.00 16.83 10.52
CA ALA A 36 23.15 15.96 10.59
C ALA A 36 24.40 16.79 10.93
N ALA A 37 25.26 16.27 11.80
CA ALA A 37 26.52 16.88 12.16
C ALA A 37 27.59 15.81 12.40
N LEU A 38 28.83 16.07 12.00
CA LEU A 38 29.98 15.23 12.28
C LEU A 38 30.93 16.00 13.20
N GLU A 39 31.17 15.46 14.39
CA GLU A 39 32.10 16.00 15.38
C GLU A 39 33.13 14.92 15.71
N GLY A 40 34.38 15.13 15.30
CA GLY A 40 35.39 14.09 15.35
C GLY A 40 34.93 12.88 14.51
N ASP A 41 34.84 11.71 15.15
CA ASP A 41 34.47 10.44 14.51
C ASP A 41 32.97 10.06 14.82
N VAL A 42 32.17 10.99 15.35
CA VAL A 42 30.79 10.75 15.70
C VAL A 42 29.86 11.50 14.76
N LEU A 43 29.07 10.77 13.97
CA LEU A 43 27.99 11.33 13.16
C LEU A 43 26.70 11.34 13.98
N THR A 44 26.19 12.52 14.29
CA THR A 44 24.90 12.70 14.97
C THR A 44 23.80 13.02 13.96
N ILE A 45 22.74 12.20 13.94
CA ILE A 45 21.51 12.42 13.15
C ILE A 45 20.38 12.74 14.12
N GLN A 46 19.81 13.94 13.99
CA GLN A 46 18.56 14.27 14.68
C GLN A 46 17.38 14.18 13.69
N ALA A 47 16.31 13.50 14.04
CA ALA A 47 15.16 13.33 13.15
C ALA A 47 13.83 13.20 13.90
N PRO A 48 12.69 13.59 13.29
CA PRO A 48 11.36 13.47 13.91
C PRO A 48 10.86 12.03 13.98
N ASP A 49 11.31 11.18 13.07
CA ASP A 49 10.89 9.79 12.93
C ASP A 49 11.97 8.94 12.21
N LEU A 50 11.72 7.63 12.10
CA LEU A 50 12.67 6.69 11.50
C LEU A 50 12.92 6.95 10.01
N SER A 51 11.92 7.40 9.24
CA SER A 51 12.13 7.72 7.82
C SER A 51 12.99 8.98 7.65
N GLY A 52 12.85 9.95 8.55
CA GLY A 52 13.76 11.09 8.64
C GLY A 52 15.18 10.67 9.01
N ALA A 53 15.33 9.79 10.00
CA ALA A 53 16.63 9.23 10.39
C ALA A 53 17.29 8.48 9.22
N ALA A 54 16.56 7.62 8.51
CA ALA A 54 17.06 6.92 7.34
C ALA A 54 17.59 7.88 6.27
N ARG A 55 16.80 8.92 5.94
CA ARG A 55 17.20 9.95 4.98
C ARG A 55 18.48 10.67 5.42
N GLY A 56 18.56 11.07 6.69
CA GLY A 56 19.74 11.73 7.25
C GLY A 56 20.99 10.83 7.16
N MET A 57 20.87 9.58 7.57
CA MET A 57 21.92 8.57 7.45
C MET A 57 22.39 8.37 6.01
N PHE A 58 21.44 8.18 5.07
CA PHE A 58 21.75 7.96 3.66
C PHE A 58 22.50 9.16 3.05
N LEU A 59 22.01 10.39 3.25
CA LEU A 59 22.64 11.59 2.71
C LEU A 59 24.01 11.83 3.32
N SER A 60 24.18 11.59 4.63
CA SER A 60 25.48 11.69 5.29
C SER A 60 26.44 10.61 4.80
N ALA A 61 25.96 9.39 4.63
CA ALA A 61 26.77 8.30 4.09
C ALA A 61 27.25 8.58 2.65
N CYS A 62 26.41 9.17 1.80
CA CYS A 62 26.83 9.61 0.47
C CYS A 62 27.92 10.70 0.55
N ALA A 63 27.77 11.68 1.43
CA ALA A 63 28.77 12.73 1.61
C ALA A 63 30.10 12.16 2.11
N LEU A 64 30.08 11.28 3.11
CA LEU A 64 31.29 10.61 3.62
C LEU A 64 31.98 9.77 2.53
N ARG A 65 31.24 8.97 1.76
CA ARG A 65 31.76 8.20 0.63
C ARG A 65 32.49 9.09 -0.38
N ASP A 66 31.90 10.25 -0.68
CA ASP A 66 32.40 11.15 -1.73
C ASP A 66 33.37 12.20 -1.16
N HIS A 67 33.81 12.05 0.10
CA HIS A 67 34.71 12.98 0.82
C HIS A 67 34.20 14.43 0.80
N GLN A 68 32.88 14.60 0.89
CA GLN A 68 32.22 15.91 0.95
C GLN A 68 31.82 16.27 2.39
N PRO A 69 31.69 17.53 2.72
CA PRO A 69 31.14 17.96 4.01
C PRO A 69 29.74 17.37 4.24
N ILE A 70 29.45 17.00 5.50
CA ILE A 70 28.09 16.59 5.87
C ILE A 70 27.11 17.71 5.54
N PRO A 71 26.00 17.42 4.82
CA PRO A 71 25.06 18.45 4.41
C PRO A 71 24.35 19.05 5.62
N ALA A 72 24.25 20.40 5.65
CA ALA A 72 23.43 21.10 6.63
C ALA A 72 21.95 20.93 6.26
N LEU A 73 21.31 19.86 6.80
CA LEU A 73 19.97 19.44 6.35
C LEU A 73 18.89 20.45 6.73
N GLY A 74 18.61 20.71 7.98
CA GLY A 74 17.57 21.63 8.42
C GLY A 74 16.18 21.36 7.80
N GLN A 75 15.86 20.08 7.51
CA GLN A 75 14.65 19.70 6.78
C GLN A 75 13.48 19.45 7.73
N LYS A 76 12.34 20.07 7.44
CA LYS A 76 11.07 19.82 8.13
C LYS A 76 10.08 19.17 7.16
N ARG A 77 9.40 18.11 7.64
CA ARG A 77 8.34 17.48 6.85
C ARG A 77 7.11 18.38 6.80
N HIS A 78 6.61 18.68 5.60
CA HIS A 78 5.39 19.46 5.37
C HIS A 78 4.18 18.59 5.01
N ILE A 79 4.41 17.39 4.47
CA ILE A 79 3.37 16.44 4.09
C ILE A 79 3.47 15.24 5.05
N ALA A 80 2.40 14.97 5.79
CA ALA A 80 2.38 13.94 6.83
C ALA A 80 2.65 12.53 6.28
N SER A 81 2.04 12.18 5.15
CA SER A 81 2.23 10.89 4.47
C SER A 81 2.62 11.12 3.01
N CYS A 82 3.76 10.59 2.60
CA CYS A 82 4.26 10.68 1.24
C CYS A 82 4.90 9.34 0.84
N GLY A 83 4.54 8.83 -0.34
CA GLY A 83 5.04 7.53 -0.79
C GLY A 83 4.57 7.16 -2.17
N MET A 84 4.70 5.89 -2.52
CA MET A 84 4.31 5.34 -3.81
C MET A 84 3.37 4.14 -3.64
N MET A 85 2.51 3.94 -4.62
CA MET A 85 1.83 2.66 -4.86
C MET A 85 2.65 1.88 -5.88
N VAL A 86 2.90 0.62 -5.59
CA VAL A 86 3.70 -0.28 -6.44
C VAL A 86 2.84 -1.45 -6.87
N ASP A 87 2.74 -1.67 -8.18
CA ASP A 87 1.97 -2.78 -8.76
C ASP A 87 2.72 -4.10 -8.58
N MET A 88 2.10 -5.04 -7.84
CA MET A 88 2.57 -6.38 -7.55
C MET A 88 1.69 -7.45 -8.21
N SER A 89 0.90 -7.08 -9.22
CA SER A 89 -0.09 -7.98 -9.82
C SER A 89 0.08 -8.17 -11.32
N ARG A 90 0.33 -7.12 -12.10
CA ARG A 90 0.22 -7.17 -13.57
C ARG A 90 1.51 -7.56 -14.28
N GLY A 91 2.59 -6.84 -14.06
CA GLY A 91 3.87 -7.06 -14.74
C GLY A 91 4.74 -8.14 -14.10
N GLY A 92 4.41 -8.55 -12.90
CA GLY A 92 5.11 -9.53 -12.10
C GLY A 92 5.04 -9.22 -10.61
N VAL A 93 5.19 -10.24 -9.79
CA VAL A 93 5.26 -10.12 -8.33
C VAL A 93 6.73 -10.02 -7.95
N MET A 94 7.12 -8.93 -7.29
CA MET A 94 8.50 -8.77 -6.82
C MET A 94 8.82 -9.80 -5.73
N THR A 95 10.06 -10.28 -5.71
CA THR A 95 10.52 -11.11 -4.59
C THR A 95 10.56 -10.30 -3.29
N VAL A 96 10.48 -10.98 -2.14
CA VAL A 96 10.63 -10.35 -0.81
C VAL A 96 11.90 -9.49 -0.75
N LYS A 97 13.02 -9.99 -1.30
CA LYS A 97 14.28 -9.24 -1.40
C LYS A 97 14.10 -7.93 -2.19
N GLY A 98 13.46 -7.99 -3.36
CA GLY A 98 13.25 -6.80 -4.20
C GLY A 98 12.38 -5.75 -3.51
N VAL A 99 11.31 -6.18 -2.79
CA VAL A 99 10.48 -5.25 -2.02
C VAL A 99 11.27 -4.61 -0.88
N LYS A 100 12.14 -5.35 -0.18
CA LYS A 100 13.02 -4.80 0.86
C LYS A 100 13.99 -3.76 0.29
N GLU A 101 14.60 -4.02 -0.86
CA GLU A 101 15.47 -3.04 -1.54
C GLU A 101 14.70 -1.76 -1.91
N LEU A 102 13.43 -1.91 -2.31
CA LEU A 102 12.57 -0.77 -2.61
C LEU A 102 12.18 0.01 -1.33
N ILE A 103 11.91 -0.68 -0.22
CA ILE A 103 11.67 -0.06 1.09
C ILE A 103 12.89 0.73 1.54
N ASP A 104 14.11 0.20 1.36
CA ASP A 104 15.35 0.92 1.68
C ASP A 104 15.49 2.20 0.85
N ALA A 105 15.20 2.14 -0.45
CA ALA A 105 15.19 3.31 -1.31
C ALA A 105 14.14 4.35 -0.88
N HIS A 106 12.94 3.92 -0.48
CA HIS A 106 11.91 4.81 0.08
C HIS A 106 12.39 5.52 1.34
N ALA A 107 12.94 4.76 2.29
CA ALA A 107 13.47 5.31 3.53
C ALA A 107 14.60 6.30 3.27
N ALA A 108 15.53 5.98 2.36
CA ALA A 108 16.62 6.88 1.95
C ALA A 108 16.12 8.19 1.35
N LEU A 109 14.98 8.18 0.64
CA LEU A 109 14.32 9.36 0.11
C LEU A 109 13.49 10.11 1.18
N GLY A 110 13.33 9.56 2.38
CA GLY A 110 12.49 10.12 3.45
C GLY A 110 11.00 9.92 3.21
N LEU A 111 10.62 9.00 2.31
CA LEU A 111 9.24 8.60 2.11
C LEU A 111 8.81 7.68 3.26
N ASN A 112 7.57 7.82 3.72
CA ASN A 112 7.07 7.13 4.90
C ASN A 112 5.80 6.30 4.67
N LEU A 113 5.43 6.10 3.40
CA LEU A 113 4.28 5.33 2.99
C LEU A 113 4.62 4.50 1.75
N MET A 114 4.23 3.24 1.73
CA MET A 114 4.22 2.41 0.54
C MET A 114 2.91 1.63 0.47
N MET A 115 2.26 1.65 -0.69
CA MET A 115 1.10 0.82 -0.98
C MET A 115 1.49 -0.32 -1.89
N LEU A 116 1.14 -1.55 -1.53
CA LEU A 116 1.30 -2.73 -2.38
C LEU A 116 -0.02 -3.01 -3.08
N TYR A 117 -0.08 -2.73 -4.38
CA TYR A 117 -1.23 -3.03 -5.21
C TYR A 117 -1.17 -4.51 -5.63
N THR A 118 -2.01 -5.33 -5.03
CA THR A 118 -1.86 -6.79 -5.11
C THR A 118 -2.97 -7.49 -5.90
N GLU A 119 -4.09 -6.84 -6.17
CA GLU A 119 -5.28 -7.52 -6.76
C GLU A 119 -5.59 -8.84 -6.05
N ASP A 120 -4.96 -9.94 -6.50
CA ASP A 120 -5.14 -11.30 -6.01
C ASP A 120 -3.84 -11.95 -5.48
N THR A 121 -2.71 -11.24 -5.43
CA THR A 121 -1.40 -11.83 -5.11
C THR A 121 -1.08 -11.89 -3.61
N TYR A 122 -2.09 -12.11 -2.77
CA TYR A 122 -1.99 -12.30 -1.31
C TYR A 122 -2.91 -13.44 -0.85
N PRO A 123 -2.66 -14.05 0.32
CA PRO A 123 -3.42 -15.22 0.74
C PRO A 123 -4.72 -14.85 1.44
N VAL A 124 -5.82 -15.47 1.01
CA VAL A 124 -7.09 -15.52 1.74
C VAL A 124 -7.43 -17.01 1.94
N PRO A 125 -7.24 -17.56 3.15
CA PRO A 125 -7.33 -19.00 3.39
C PRO A 125 -8.66 -19.62 2.99
N GLU A 126 -9.76 -18.87 3.15
CA GLU A 126 -11.12 -19.30 2.81
C GLU A 126 -11.36 -19.38 1.29
N TYR A 127 -10.49 -18.69 0.48
CA TYR A 127 -10.59 -18.59 -0.97
C TYR A 127 -9.28 -18.99 -1.66
N PRO A 128 -8.96 -20.29 -1.71
CA PRO A 128 -7.64 -20.79 -2.17
C PRO A 128 -7.32 -20.49 -3.64
N TYR A 129 -8.34 -20.19 -4.45
CA TYR A 129 -8.16 -19.79 -5.85
C TYR A 129 -7.80 -18.31 -6.03
N LEU A 130 -7.84 -17.49 -4.96
CA LEU A 130 -7.29 -16.13 -5.03
C LEU A 130 -5.76 -16.22 -5.20
N GLY A 131 -5.25 -15.65 -6.29
CA GLY A 131 -3.84 -15.72 -6.68
C GLY A 131 -3.35 -17.11 -7.06
N TYR A 132 -4.23 -18.05 -7.39
CA TYR A 132 -3.84 -19.38 -7.86
C TYR A 132 -3.09 -19.29 -9.19
N LEU A 133 -1.96 -19.99 -9.28
CA LEU A 133 -1.01 -19.93 -10.38
C LEU A 133 -0.38 -18.54 -10.65
N ARG A 134 -0.49 -17.65 -9.67
CA ARG A 134 0.10 -16.32 -9.71
C ARG A 134 1.27 -16.22 -8.75
N GLY A 135 2.31 -15.76 -8.79
CA GLY A 135 3.40 -15.67 -7.78
C GLY A 135 3.00 -14.96 -6.48
N ARG A 136 1.88 -15.36 -5.88
CA ARG A 136 1.37 -14.70 -4.68
C ARG A 136 2.30 -14.90 -3.49
N TYR A 137 2.34 -13.89 -2.62
CA TYR A 137 3.03 -13.95 -1.34
C TYR A 137 2.35 -14.91 -0.37
N THR A 138 3.12 -15.44 0.58
CA THR A 138 2.56 -16.05 1.79
C THR A 138 2.24 -14.96 2.84
N ALA A 139 1.47 -15.33 3.86
CA ALA A 139 1.18 -14.42 4.98
C ALA A 139 2.46 -14.03 5.73
N GLU A 140 3.37 -15.00 5.91
CA GLU A 140 4.65 -14.81 6.58
C GLU A 140 5.57 -13.86 5.81
N GLU A 141 5.63 -13.99 4.48
CA GLU A 141 6.39 -13.07 3.61
C GLU A 141 5.88 -11.63 3.71
N LEU A 142 4.55 -11.44 3.69
CA LEU A 142 3.96 -10.10 3.85
C LEU A 142 4.15 -9.54 5.27
N GLN A 143 4.09 -10.37 6.32
CA GLN A 143 4.40 -9.95 7.70
C GLN A 143 5.88 -9.58 7.86
N GLU A 144 6.78 -10.31 7.19
CA GLU A 144 8.20 -9.98 7.14
C GLU A 144 8.43 -8.61 6.47
N LEU A 145 7.76 -8.36 5.35
CA LEU A 145 7.82 -7.07 4.64
C LEU A 145 7.24 -5.93 5.48
N ASP A 146 6.10 -6.15 6.12
CA ASP A 146 5.46 -5.17 7.01
C ASP A 146 6.37 -4.81 8.20
N THR A 147 7.02 -5.81 8.80
CA THR A 147 7.98 -5.60 9.88
C THR A 147 9.19 -4.80 9.39
N TYR A 148 9.75 -5.17 8.24
CA TYR A 148 10.89 -4.50 7.64
C TYR A 148 10.60 -3.03 7.27
N ALA A 149 9.44 -2.76 6.72
CA ALA A 149 8.98 -1.42 6.40
C ALA A 149 8.81 -0.58 7.67
N TRP A 150 8.14 -1.13 8.68
CA TRP A 150 7.94 -0.47 9.97
C TRP A 150 9.25 -0.07 10.64
N GLU A 151 10.26 -0.95 10.64
CA GLU A 151 11.60 -0.66 11.14
C GLU A 151 12.36 0.38 10.32
N SER A 152 11.85 0.72 9.13
CA SER A 152 12.40 1.77 8.26
C SER A 152 11.66 3.10 8.38
N GLY A 153 10.60 3.15 9.21
CA GLY A 153 9.71 4.30 9.28
C GLY A 153 8.80 4.43 8.05
N VAL A 154 8.57 3.32 7.35
CA VAL A 154 7.66 3.23 6.20
C VAL A 154 6.43 2.43 6.59
N GLU A 155 5.24 3.04 6.52
CA GLU A 155 3.99 2.33 6.70
C GLU A 155 3.66 1.57 5.44
N LEU A 156 3.47 0.25 5.55
CA LEU A 156 3.07 -0.60 4.44
C LEU A 156 1.54 -0.74 4.45
N VAL A 157 0.87 -0.15 3.44
CA VAL A 157 -0.59 -0.17 3.33
C VAL A 157 -1.01 -1.19 2.28
N PRO A 158 -1.84 -2.19 2.64
CA PRO A 158 -2.39 -3.13 1.67
C PRO A 158 -3.33 -2.41 0.70
N CYS A 159 -3.24 -2.79 -0.58
CA CYS A 159 -4.13 -2.30 -1.62
C CYS A 159 -4.74 -3.50 -2.34
N ILE A 160 -6.01 -3.76 -2.08
CA ILE A 160 -6.80 -4.88 -2.60
C ILE A 160 -7.88 -4.39 -3.55
N GLN A 161 -8.59 -5.31 -4.16
CA GLN A 161 -9.72 -5.01 -5.04
C GLN A 161 -11.01 -5.61 -4.50
N THR A 162 -12.02 -4.78 -4.31
CA THR A 162 -13.30 -5.20 -3.72
C THR A 162 -14.49 -5.07 -4.68
N LEU A 163 -14.27 -4.76 -5.95
CA LEU A 163 -15.34 -4.65 -6.94
C LEU A 163 -14.93 -5.08 -8.36
N ALA A 164 -13.84 -4.54 -8.91
CA ALA A 164 -13.35 -4.84 -10.26
C ALA A 164 -11.89 -5.32 -10.21
N HIS A 165 -11.24 -5.51 -11.37
CA HIS A 165 -9.88 -6.04 -11.48
C HIS A 165 -9.70 -7.43 -10.83
N LEU A 166 -10.73 -8.26 -10.90
CA LEU A 166 -10.75 -9.61 -10.32
C LEU A 166 -10.85 -10.71 -11.37
N GLU A 167 -10.46 -10.45 -12.61
CA GLU A 167 -10.53 -11.40 -13.73
C GLU A 167 -9.82 -12.72 -13.40
N GLN A 168 -8.66 -12.63 -12.76
CA GLN A 168 -7.86 -13.80 -12.40
C GLN A 168 -8.53 -14.67 -11.34
N PHE A 169 -9.30 -14.06 -10.45
CA PHE A 169 -10.08 -14.75 -9.43
C PHE A 169 -11.42 -15.24 -9.98
N LEU A 170 -12.13 -14.41 -10.75
CA LEU A 170 -13.47 -14.69 -11.24
C LEU A 170 -13.53 -15.72 -12.39
N GLN A 171 -12.39 -16.05 -13.02
CA GLN A 171 -12.34 -17.07 -14.07
C GLN A 171 -12.66 -18.48 -13.58
N TRP A 172 -12.50 -18.76 -12.28
CA TRP A 172 -12.71 -20.08 -11.71
C TRP A 172 -14.19 -20.35 -11.46
N ASN A 173 -14.66 -21.54 -11.85
CA ASN A 173 -16.07 -21.96 -11.68
C ASN A 173 -16.54 -21.91 -10.23
N GLU A 174 -15.66 -22.12 -9.26
CA GLU A 174 -15.95 -22.00 -7.83
C GLU A 174 -16.52 -20.61 -7.46
N ASN A 175 -16.11 -19.58 -8.20
CA ASN A 175 -16.46 -18.20 -7.94
C ASN A 175 -17.60 -17.67 -8.84
N ILE A 176 -18.21 -18.55 -9.65
CA ILE A 176 -19.22 -18.16 -10.65
C ILE A 176 -20.41 -17.40 -10.04
N ASP A 177 -20.82 -17.76 -8.82
CA ASP A 177 -21.95 -17.12 -8.14
C ASP A 177 -21.66 -15.67 -7.74
N MET A 178 -20.39 -15.31 -7.55
CA MET A 178 -19.94 -13.96 -7.19
C MET A 178 -19.68 -13.07 -8.41
N ARG A 179 -19.72 -13.61 -9.61
CA ARG A 179 -19.38 -12.92 -10.85
C ARG A 179 -20.58 -12.21 -11.46
N ASP A 180 -20.52 -10.88 -11.59
CA ASP A 180 -21.44 -10.12 -12.45
C ASP A 180 -21.06 -10.30 -13.93
N ASN A 181 -19.82 -10.02 -14.24
CA ASN A 181 -19.17 -10.23 -15.54
C ASN A 181 -17.71 -10.66 -15.31
N ASP A 182 -16.88 -10.70 -16.36
CA ASP A 182 -15.52 -11.23 -16.27
C ASP A 182 -14.61 -10.43 -15.33
N THR A 183 -14.91 -9.16 -15.05
CA THR A 183 -14.07 -8.26 -14.27
C THR A 183 -14.66 -7.85 -12.93
N CYS A 184 -16.01 -7.86 -12.80
CA CYS A 184 -16.72 -7.26 -11.68
C CYS A 184 -17.44 -8.29 -10.83
N LEU A 185 -17.43 -8.04 -9.51
CA LEU A 185 -18.26 -8.74 -8.53
C LEU A 185 -19.74 -8.41 -8.70
N LEU A 186 -20.60 -9.38 -8.41
CA LEU A 186 -22.07 -9.27 -8.46
C LEU A 186 -22.55 -8.52 -7.21
N VAL A 187 -22.88 -7.24 -7.37
CA VAL A 187 -23.39 -6.41 -6.27
C VAL A 187 -24.66 -7.02 -5.68
N ASP A 188 -24.87 -6.85 -4.38
CA ASP A 188 -25.97 -7.40 -3.59
C ASP A 188 -25.98 -8.94 -3.39
N GLU A 189 -25.08 -9.69 -4.01
CA GLU A 189 -24.94 -11.11 -3.76
C GLU A 189 -24.25 -11.34 -2.38
N PRO A 190 -24.88 -12.06 -1.42
CA PRO A 190 -24.30 -12.25 -0.09
C PRO A 190 -22.91 -12.84 -0.08
N LYS A 191 -22.62 -13.84 -0.94
CA LYS A 191 -21.31 -14.47 -1.08
C LYS A 191 -20.18 -13.48 -1.40
N VAL A 192 -20.49 -12.40 -2.11
CA VAL A 192 -19.52 -11.33 -2.42
C VAL A 192 -19.06 -10.64 -1.15
N TYR A 193 -19.97 -10.37 -0.22
CA TYR A 193 -19.61 -9.69 1.03
C TYR A 193 -18.97 -10.63 2.03
N ASP A 194 -19.27 -11.94 1.98
CA ASP A 194 -18.52 -12.96 2.73
C ASP A 194 -17.06 -13.03 2.24
N PHE A 195 -16.85 -12.97 0.91
CA PHE A 195 -15.53 -12.91 0.29
C PHE A 195 -14.77 -11.66 0.72
N ILE A 196 -15.36 -10.47 0.54
CA ILE A 196 -14.73 -9.19 0.92
C ILE A 196 -14.39 -9.17 2.43
N ALA A 197 -15.29 -9.66 3.27
CA ALA A 197 -15.02 -9.76 4.71
C ALA A 197 -13.84 -10.71 5.01
N ALA A 198 -13.67 -11.79 4.25
CA ALA A 198 -12.52 -12.69 4.39
C ALA A 198 -11.22 -12.01 3.94
N GLU A 199 -11.22 -11.26 2.82
CA GLU A 199 -10.09 -10.46 2.36
C GLU A 199 -9.66 -9.44 3.44
N LEU A 200 -10.61 -8.64 3.94
CA LEU A 200 -10.35 -7.63 4.97
C LEU A 200 -9.77 -8.26 6.25
N ARG A 201 -10.32 -9.41 6.70
CA ARG A 201 -9.77 -10.15 7.84
C ARG A 201 -8.35 -10.68 7.57
N ALA A 202 -8.09 -11.16 6.36
CA ALA A 202 -6.77 -11.67 5.99
C ALA A 202 -5.72 -10.55 6.05
N VAL A 203 -5.96 -9.40 5.42
CA VAL A 203 -5.02 -8.28 5.43
C VAL A 203 -4.87 -7.65 6.82
N LYS A 204 -5.95 -7.57 7.61
CA LYS A 204 -5.87 -7.07 9.02
C LYS A 204 -4.97 -7.94 9.90
N ARG A 205 -4.90 -9.25 9.65
CA ARG A 205 -3.98 -10.16 10.39
C ARG A 205 -2.53 -10.02 9.96
N ILE A 206 -2.29 -9.56 8.74
CA ILE A 206 -0.96 -9.50 8.13
C ILE A 206 -0.29 -8.14 8.40
N PHE A 207 -1.00 -7.05 8.16
CA PHE A 207 -0.44 -5.70 8.20
C PHE A 207 -0.74 -4.96 9.50
N ARG A 208 0.20 -4.14 9.97
CA ARG A 208 0.04 -3.25 11.13
C ARG A 208 -0.80 -2.03 10.82
N SER A 209 -0.82 -1.59 9.56
CA SER A 209 -1.61 -0.44 9.15
C SER A 209 -3.09 -0.66 9.42
N ASN A 210 -3.76 0.38 9.95
CA ASN A 210 -5.22 0.44 9.96
C ASN A 210 -5.77 1.04 8.66
N ARG A 211 -4.92 1.60 7.82
CA ARG A 211 -5.31 2.05 6.47
C ARG A 211 -5.33 0.88 5.51
N ILE A 212 -6.30 0.87 4.61
CA ILE A 212 -6.41 -0.09 3.53
C ILE A 212 -6.93 0.60 2.28
N HIS A 213 -6.34 0.31 1.13
CA HIS A 213 -6.92 0.74 -0.15
C HIS A 213 -7.79 -0.38 -0.69
N ILE A 214 -9.09 -0.10 -0.88
CA ILE A 214 -10.12 -1.09 -1.27
C ILE A 214 -10.39 -1.14 -2.78
N GLY A 215 -9.59 -0.43 -3.59
CA GLY A 215 -9.70 -0.40 -5.04
C GLY A 215 -10.95 0.33 -5.54
N MET A 216 -11.86 -0.40 -6.19
CA MET A 216 -13.13 0.03 -6.79
C MET A 216 -13.01 0.86 -8.07
N ASP A 217 -11.82 0.93 -8.66
CA ASP A 217 -11.55 1.61 -9.92
C ASP A 217 -12.05 0.79 -11.12
N GLU A 218 -12.26 1.50 -12.21
CA GLU A 218 -12.56 0.97 -13.54
C GLU A 218 -13.68 -0.10 -13.60
N ALA A 219 -14.61 -0.08 -12.66
CA ALA A 219 -15.76 -1.00 -12.63
C ALA A 219 -16.76 -0.71 -13.76
N HIS A 220 -16.26 -0.66 -15.00
CA HIS A 220 -17.04 -0.26 -16.18
C HIS A 220 -18.19 -1.20 -16.49
N GLY A 221 -18.10 -2.44 -16.07
CA GLY A 221 -19.10 -3.49 -16.26
C GLY A 221 -20.12 -3.63 -15.12
N ILE A 222 -20.01 -2.83 -14.04
CA ILE A 222 -20.93 -2.96 -12.89
C ILE A 222 -22.39 -2.93 -13.31
N GLY A 223 -23.16 -3.96 -12.91
CA GLY A 223 -24.58 -4.06 -13.19
C GLY A 223 -24.95 -4.36 -14.64
N LEU A 224 -23.99 -4.71 -15.52
CA LEU A 224 -24.25 -4.98 -16.94
C LEU A 224 -24.19 -6.48 -17.31
N GLY A 225 -23.87 -7.35 -16.37
CA GLY A 225 -23.81 -8.80 -16.56
C GLY A 225 -24.98 -9.52 -15.89
N ARG A 226 -24.68 -10.46 -15.00
CA ARG A 226 -25.70 -11.25 -14.29
C ARG A 226 -26.62 -10.42 -13.41
N TYR A 227 -26.16 -9.26 -12.93
CA TYR A 227 -27.04 -8.33 -12.23
C TYR A 227 -28.19 -7.87 -13.13
N TYR A 228 -27.85 -7.46 -14.38
CA TYR A 228 -28.85 -7.08 -15.36
C TYR A 228 -29.81 -8.22 -15.69
N GLU A 229 -29.31 -9.43 -15.84
CA GLU A 229 -30.13 -10.63 -16.12
C GLU A 229 -31.15 -10.91 -14.99
N LYS A 230 -30.73 -10.69 -13.74
CA LYS A 230 -31.58 -10.94 -12.55
C LYS A 230 -32.57 -9.81 -12.26
N HIS A 231 -32.18 -8.56 -12.47
CA HIS A 231 -32.89 -7.38 -11.95
C HIS A 231 -33.32 -6.38 -13.02
N GLY A 232 -32.88 -6.57 -14.26
CA GLY A 232 -33.12 -5.61 -15.36
C GLY A 232 -32.24 -4.36 -15.24
N PRO A 233 -32.56 -3.31 -16.03
CA PRO A 233 -31.78 -2.06 -16.00
C PRO A 233 -31.84 -1.42 -14.61
N SER A 234 -30.64 -1.03 -14.13
CA SER A 234 -30.48 -0.43 -12.80
C SER A 234 -29.57 0.79 -12.88
N ASP A 235 -29.79 1.77 -12.02
CA ASP A 235 -28.91 2.91 -11.88
C ASP A 235 -27.57 2.45 -11.30
N ARG A 236 -26.53 2.52 -12.12
CA ARG A 236 -25.19 2.02 -11.81
C ARG A 236 -24.48 2.86 -10.76
N PHE A 237 -24.78 4.16 -10.67
CA PHE A 237 -24.28 5.02 -9.61
C PHE A 237 -24.80 4.57 -8.24
N SER A 238 -26.10 4.29 -8.16
CA SER A 238 -26.72 3.74 -6.94
C SER A 238 -26.19 2.35 -6.59
N LEU A 239 -25.88 1.51 -7.59
CA LEU A 239 -25.23 0.21 -7.35
C LEU A 239 -23.84 0.38 -6.73
N LEU A 240 -23.01 1.25 -7.29
CA LEU A 240 -21.67 1.55 -6.77
C LEU A 240 -21.76 2.09 -5.33
N THR A 241 -22.62 3.06 -5.08
CA THR A 241 -22.79 3.68 -3.76
C THR A 241 -23.25 2.66 -2.72
N ARG A 242 -24.20 1.80 -3.08
CA ARG A 242 -24.72 0.75 -2.19
C ARG A 242 -23.65 -0.29 -1.85
N HIS A 243 -22.87 -0.70 -2.84
CA HIS A 243 -21.73 -1.60 -2.65
C HIS A 243 -20.66 -0.97 -1.75
N LEU A 244 -20.26 0.26 -2.04
CA LEU A 244 -19.27 1.00 -1.23
C LEU A 244 -19.70 1.08 0.25
N ASN A 245 -20.96 1.46 0.51
CA ASN A 245 -21.46 1.57 1.89
C ASN A 245 -21.34 0.23 2.65
N ARG A 246 -21.60 -0.90 1.98
CA ARG A 246 -21.46 -2.23 2.60
C ARG A 246 -19.98 -2.56 2.88
N VAL A 247 -19.08 -2.26 1.94
CA VAL A 247 -17.63 -2.49 2.12
C VAL A 247 -17.07 -1.59 3.24
N VAL A 248 -17.49 -0.32 3.28
CA VAL A 248 -17.09 0.62 4.36
C VAL A 248 -17.55 0.10 5.73
N ASN A 249 -18.79 -0.41 5.84
CA ASN A 249 -19.27 -0.99 7.10
C ASN A 249 -18.40 -2.20 7.52
N LEU A 250 -18.04 -3.10 6.60
CA LEU A 250 -17.13 -4.21 6.89
C LEU A 250 -15.75 -3.73 7.33
N CYS A 251 -15.23 -2.66 6.73
CA CYS A 251 -13.97 -2.03 7.18
C CYS A 251 -14.11 -1.50 8.61
N GLN A 252 -15.20 -0.81 8.93
CA GLN A 252 -15.45 -0.24 10.27
C GLN A 252 -15.53 -1.32 11.34
N GLU A 253 -16.18 -2.45 11.07
CA GLU A 253 -16.26 -3.60 11.98
C GLU A 253 -14.87 -4.17 12.35
N LEU A 254 -13.88 -3.95 11.47
CA LEU A 254 -12.50 -4.42 11.65
C LEU A 254 -11.53 -3.29 12.07
N ASP A 255 -12.02 -2.10 12.41
CA ASP A 255 -11.20 -0.92 12.70
C ASP A 255 -10.19 -0.63 11.57
N LEU A 256 -10.68 -0.65 10.32
CA LEU A 256 -9.93 -0.31 9.11
C LEU A 256 -10.42 1.03 8.54
N HIS A 257 -9.49 1.85 8.08
CA HIS A 257 -9.76 3.14 7.44
C HIS A 257 -9.58 3.00 5.93
N PRO A 258 -10.68 2.86 5.15
CA PRO A 258 -10.61 2.63 3.73
C PRO A 258 -10.19 3.88 2.94
N ILE A 259 -9.35 3.65 1.94
CA ILE A 259 -8.98 4.56 0.86
C ILE A 259 -9.47 3.90 -0.43
N MET A 260 -9.94 4.67 -1.40
CA MET A 260 -10.42 4.14 -2.67
C MET A 260 -10.10 5.06 -3.85
N TRP A 261 -10.18 4.53 -5.04
CA TRP A 261 -10.21 5.33 -6.25
C TRP A 261 -11.57 6.00 -6.43
N SER A 262 -11.59 7.24 -6.84
CA SER A 262 -12.82 8.03 -7.01
C SER A 262 -13.31 8.12 -8.45
N ASP A 263 -12.59 7.54 -9.41
CA ASP A 263 -12.81 7.63 -10.84
C ASP A 263 -14.24 7.24 -11.27
N MET A 264 -14.77 6.15 -10.71
CA MET A 264 -16.10 5.66 -11.06
C MET A 264 -17.23 6.59 -10.63
N PHE A 265 -17.05 7.37 -9.55
CA PHE A 265 -18.05 8.38 -9.15
C PHE A 265 -18.15 9.49 -10.18
N TYR A 266 -17.03 9.97 -10.69
CA TYR A 266 -17.03 10.99 -11.75
C TYR A 266 -17.60 10.42 -13.05
N ARG A 267 -17.16 9.25 -13.46
CA ARG A 267 -17.60 8.62 -14.71
C ARG A 267 -19.08 8.28 -14.72
N LEU A 268 -19.61 7.65 -13.68
CA LEU A 268 -21.01 7.28 -13.59
C LEU A 268 -21.92 8.48 -13.31
N GLY A 269 -21.40 9.54 -12.69
CA GLY A 269 -22.11 10.81 -12.52
C GLY A 269 -22.14 11.69 -13.77
N SER A 270 -21.28 11.40 -14.77
CA SER A 270 -21.22 12.14 -16.02
C SER A 270 -22.31 11.73 -17.00
N LYS A 271 -22.94 12.72 -17.63
CA LYS A 271 -23.94 12.50 -18.70
C LYS A 271 -23.31 12.01 -20.02
N ILE A 272 -22.03 12.26 -20.20
CA ILE A 272 -21.26 11.87 -21.41
C ILE A 272 -20.28 10.73 -21.15
N ASN A 273 -20.34 10.13 -19.94
CA ASN A 273 -19.51 9.01 -19.52
C ASN A 273 -17.99 9.32 -19.57
N ASP A 274 -17.62 10.54 -19.14
CA ASP A 274 -16.26 11.05 -19.13
C ASP A 274 -15.80 11.29 -17.69
N TYR A 275 -14.54 10.93 -17.38
CA TYR A 275 -13.89 11.20 -16.07
C TYR A 275 -13.64 12.68 -15.81
N TYR A 276 -13.52 13.47 -16.86
CA TYR A 276 -13.19 14.90 -16.80
C TYR A 276 -14.41 15.81 -17.02
N ASP A 277 -15.63 15.27 -16.98
CA ASP A 277 -16.84 16.04 -17.08
C ASP A 277 -17.03 16.95 -15.86
N THR A 278 -16.75 18.23 -16.01
CA THR A 278 -16.89 19.22 -14.94
C THR A 278 -18.35 19.50 -14.55
N THR A 279 -19.32 18.98 -15.30
CA THR A 279 -20.76 19.09 -15.04
C THR A 279 -21.34 17.86 -14.36
N ALA A 280 -20.52 16.83 -14.11
CA ALA A 280 -20.95 15.63 -13.40
C ALA A 280 -21.42 15.98 -11.98
N VAL A 281 -22.54 15.37 -11.58
CA VAL A 281 -23.08 15.49 -10.21
C VAL A 281 -22.68 14.22 -9.45
N VAL A 282 -21.84 14.38 -8.48
CA VAL A 282 -21.34 13.30 -7.61
C VAL A 282 -21.97 13.40 -6.23
#